data_4231af513b1643656fe0f88d526843c2
#
_entry.id   4231af513b1643656fe0f88d526843c2
#
_cell.length_a   1.000
_cell.length_b   1.000
_cell.length_c   1.000
_cell.angle_alpha   90.00
_cell.angle_beta   90.00
_cell.angle_gamma   90.00
#
_symmetry.space_group_name_H-M   'P 1'
#
loop_
_entity.id
_entity.type
_entity.pdbx_description
1 polymer ?
#
loop_
_entity_poly.entity_id
_entity_poly.type
_entity_poly.pdbx_seq_one_letter_code
_entity_poly.pdbx_strand_id
1 'polypeptide(L)'
;MTDKKDVKNKHVVACSGGKDSVATILTALKHNEPLDEVTWVEVMFDKETSGEVPEHRNFVYCSLKPFCEKNGIRFTVLHSPKTYEDVFHQTFKRGKNNGKKYGFARARGCFVNRECKLGAFKEYKRQQESSIVFYIGIAADEPKRLERLNNKTEISLLAKYGITEKDALDLCKKNNLLSPVYGISRRNGCWFCPYTKDKELLHFLKNNSNTFDRLIEWEKEENLSCYNMNFTERPSEIKARLLSDNRNKK
;
A
#
# COMPACT_ATOMS: atom_id res chain seq x y z
N MET A 1 9.49 -10.95 -44.46
CA MET A 1 10.28 -10.67 -43.25
C MET A 1 9.62 -9.51 -42.52
N THR A 2 8.84 -9.83 -41.51
CA THR A 2 8.16 -8.81 -40.70
C THR A 2 9.17 -8.25 -39.70
N ASP A 3 9.48 -6.96 -39.84
CA ASP A 3 10.26 -6.22 -38.87
C ASP A 3 9.67 -6.44 -37.46
N LYS A 4 10.39 -7.19 -36.62
CA LYS A 4 10.16 -7.14 -35.18
C LYS A 4 10.53 -5.71 -34.75
N LYS A 5 9.53 -4.83 -34.61
CA LYS A 5 9.71 -3.60 -33.87
C LYS A 5 10.33 -3.97 -32.53
N ASP A 6 11.53 -3.44 -32.26
CA ASP A 6 12.13 -3.52 -30.92
C ASP A 6 11.15 -2.83 -29.95
N VAL A 7 10.31 -3.65 -29.30
CA VAL A 7 9.39 -3.16 -28.28
C VAL A 7 10.24 -2.79 -27.09
N LYS A 8 10.57 -1.51 -26.99
CA LYS A 8 11.33 -0.95 -25.86
C LYS A 8 10.56 -1.25 -24.58
N ASN A 9 11.18 -1.97 -23.65
CA ASN A 9 10.59 -2.24 -22.34
C ASN A 9 10.34 -0.94 -21.60
N LYS A 10 9.16 -0.82 -21.02
CA LYS A 10 8.80 0.29 -20.12
C LYS A 10 9.25 -0.06 -18.70
N HIS A 11 10.04 0.80 -18.07
CA HIS A 11 10.55 0.61 -16.71
C HIS A 11 9.69 1.39 -15.71
N VAL A 12 9.12 0.68 -14.75
CA VAL A 12 8.10 1.24 -13.83
C VAL A 12 8.44 0.88 -12.39
N VAL A 13 8.55 1.88 -11.51
CA VAL A 13 8.60 1.60 -10.07
C VAL A 13 7.20 1.33 -9.55
N ALA A 14 6.96 0.12 -9.01
CA ALA A 14 5.77 -0.20 -8.24
C ALA A 14 5.90 0.40 -6.83
N CYS A 15 5.45 1.64 -6.67
CA CYS A 15 5.67 2.44 -5.49
C CYS A 15 4.55 2.26 -4.45
N SER A 16 4.92 2.07 -3.18
CA SER A 16 3.99 2.14 -2.05
C SER A 16 4.09 3.47 -1.30
N GLY A 17 5.01 4.36 -1.68
CA GLY A 17 5.38 5.55 -0.91
C GLY A 17 6.19 5.25 0.36
N GLY A 18 6.45 3.97 0.66
CA GLY A 18 7.31 3.57 1.76
C GLY A 18 8.80 3.70 1.43
N LYS A 19 9.65 3.68 2.48
CA LYS A 19 11.11 3.92 2.38
C LYS A 19 11.79 3.15 1.25
N ASP A 20 11.49 1.85 1.10
CA ASP A 20 12.17 1.01 0.12
C ASP A 20 11.77 1.35 -1.31
N SER A 21 10.49 1.64 -1.56
CA SER A 21 10.03 2.05 -2.89
C SER A 21 10.51 3.46 -3.27
N VAL A 22 10.59 4.38 -2.32
CA VAL A 22 11.15 5.73 -2.53
C VAL A 22 12.66 5.63 -2.76
N ALA A 23 13.37 4.84 -1.95
CA ALA A 23 14.80 4.58 -2.17
C ALA A 23 15.08 3.94 -3.53
N THR A 24 14.17 3.10 -4.04
CA THR A 24 14.28 2.53 -5.40
C THR A 24 14.25 3.62 -6.47
N ILE A 25 13.36 4.63 -6.35
CA ILE A 25 13.31 5.79 -7.26
C ILE A 25 14.63 6.57 -7.19
N LEU A 26 15.09 6.89 -5.97
CA LEU A 26 16.34 7.62 -5.76
C LEU A 26 17.56 6.86 -6.29
N THR A 27 17.56 5.53 -6.15
CA THR A 27 18.62 4.66 -6.67
C THR A 27 18.61 4.64 -8.20
N ALA A 28 17.45 4.55 -8.82
CA ALA A 28 17.31 4.61 -10.27
C ALA A 28 17.90 5.92 -10.82
N LEU A 29 17.54 7.05 -10.24
CA LEU A 29 18.08 8.36 -10.63
C LEU A 29 19.60 8.46 -10.42
N LYS A 30 20.10 8.02 -9.26
CA LYS A 30 21.53 8.09 -8.93
C LYS A 30 22.40 7.30 -9.90
N HIS A 31 21.90 6.17 -10.38
CA HIS A 31 22.65 5.24 -11.24
C HIS A 31 22.24 5.31 -12.72
N ASN A 32 21.45 6.30 -13.12
CA ASN A 32 20.94 6.47 -14.48
C ASN A 32 20.24 5.20 -15.03
N GLU A 33 19.54 4.46 -14.16
CA GLU A 33 18.72 3.34 -14.60
C GLU A 33 17.50 3.86 -15.38
N PRO A 34 17.08 3.15 -16.43
CA PRO A 34 15.87 3.52 -17.14
C PRO A 34 14.67 3.60 -16.18
N LEU A 35 13.97 4.72 -16.16
CA LEU A 35 12.78 4.89 -15.33
C LEU A 35 11.78 5.79 -16.05
N ASP A 36 10.75 5.17 -16.63
CA ASP A 36 9.74 5.88 -17.42
C ASP A 36 8.58 6.36 -16.54
N GLU A 37 8.24 5.57 -15.49
CA GLU A 37 7.05 5.85 -14.70
C GLU A 37 7.18 5.32 -13.25
N VAL A 38 6.54 6.04 -12.34
CA VAL A 38 6.26 5.58 -10.97
C VAL A 38 4.76 5.38 -10.84
N THR A 39 4.32 4.20 -10.43
CA THR A 39 2.91 3.90 -10.17
C THR A 39 2.67 3.74 -8.68
N TRP A 40 1.65 4.41 -8.16
CA TRP A 40 1.20 4.27 -6.78
C TRP A 40 -0.27 3.86 -6.75
N VAL A 41 -0.59 2.80 -6.02
CA VAL A 41 -1.97 2.39 -5.82
C VAL A 41 -2.50 3.05 -4.56
N GLU A 42 -3.44 3.98 -4.73
CA GLU A 42 -4.24 4.49 -3.62
C GLU A 42 -5.40 3.53 -3.36
N VAL A 43 -5.42 2.93 -2.18
CA VAL A 43 -6.55 2.10 -1.75
C VAL A 43 -7.67 3.03 -1.30
N MET A 44 -8.82 2.92 -1.94
CA MET A 44 -10.00 3.66 -1.52
C MET A 44 -10.78 2.89 -0.45
N PHE A 45 -11.19 3.57 0.62
CA PHE A 45 -12.07 3.03 1.64
C PHE A 45 -13.50 2.88 1.07
N ASP A 46 -13.99 3.95 0.49
CA ASP A 46 -15.21 4.03 -0.34
C ASP A 46 -14.92 4.86 -1.59
N LYS A 47 -15.95 5.33 -2.29
CA LYS A 47 -15.80 6.11 -3.53
C LYS A 47 -15.15 7.49 -3.33
N GLU A 48 -15.20 8.04 -2.12
CA GLU A 48 -14.76 9.41 -1.80
C GLU A 48 -13.59 9.43 -0.82
N THR A 49 -13.53 8.44 0.08
CA THR A 49 -12.59 8.40 1.20
C THR A 49 -11.40 7.52 0.89
N SER A 50 -10.20 8.05 1.04
CA SER A 50 -8.96 7.26 0.96
C SER A 50 -8.83 6.28 2.12
N GLY A 51 -8.36 5.09 1.83
CA GLY A 51 -7.98 4.09 2.83
C GLY A 51 -6.56 4.25 3.35
N GLU A 52 -5.77 5.16 2.77
CA GLU A 52 -4.41 5.41 3.22
C GLU A 52 -4.39 6.29 4.48
N VAL A 53 -3.36 6.14 5.32
CA VAL A 53 -3.15 7.06 6.44
C VAL A 53 -2.98 8.49 5.89
N PRO A 54 -3.71 9.50 6.41
CA PRO A 54 -3.74 10.85 5.82
C PRO A 54 -2.36 11.49 5.62
N GLU A 55 -1.46 11.35 6.58
CA GLU A 55 -0.10 11.90 6.50
C GLU A 55 0.71 11.23 5.39
N HIS A 56 0.48 9.92 5.18
CA HIS A 56 1.13 9.19 4.10
C HIS A 56 0.60 9.61 2.73
N ARG A 57 -0.73 9.73 2.62
CA ARG A 57 -1.39 10.22 1.42
C ARG A 57 -0.89 11.62 1.04
N ASN A 58 -0.87 12.54 1.99
CA ASN A 58 -0.37 13.90 1.78
C ASN A 58 1.09 13.91 1.33
N PHE A 59 1.94 13.08 1.94
CA PHE A 59 3.34 12.92 1.52
C PHE A 59 3.44 12.49 0.05
N VAL A 60 2.64 11.52 -0.38
CA VAL A 60 2.68 11.05 -1.77
C VAL A 60 2.27 12.16 -2.73
N TYR A 61 1.18 12.89 -2.46
CA TYR A 61 0.68 13.93 -3.35
C TYR A 61 1.50 15.23 -3.31
N CYS A 62 1.96 15.65 -2.13
CA CYS A 62 2.59 16.95 -1.94
C CYS A 62 4.13 16.93 -1.99
N SER A 63 4.74 15.74 -1.90
CA SER A 63 6.21 15.62 -1.89
C SER A 63 6.71 14.65 -2.95
N LEU A 64 6.27 13.39 -2.91
CA LEU A 64 6.81 12.35 -3.78
C LEU A 64 6.42 12.54 -5.26
N LYS A 65 5.14 12.80 -5.54
CA LYS A 65 4.66 13.04 -6.91
C LYS A 65 5.34 14.26 -7.53
N PRO A 66 5.36 15.45 -6.89
CA PRO A 66 6.09 16.60 -7.45
C PRO A 66 7.59 16.34 -7.62
N PHE A 67 8.23 15.58 -6.73
CA PHE A 67 9.63 15.18 -6.89
C PHE A 67 9.83 14.36 -8.17
N CYS A 68 8.99 13.36 -8.44
CA CYS A 68 9.08 12.55 -9.65
C CYS A 68 8.89 13.42 -10.90
N GLU A 69 7.85 14.25 -10.94
CA GLU A 69 7.52 15.13 -12.06
C GLU A 69 8.64 16.14 -12.36
N LYS A 70 9.25 16.72 -11.32
CA LYS A 70 10.43 17.61 -11.45
C LYS A 70 11.64 16.92 -12.07
N ASN A 71 11.77 15.61 -11.86
CA ASN A 71 12.86 14.80 -12.44
C ASN A 71 12.46 14.15 -13.78
N GLY A 72 11.38 14.60 -14.43
CA GLY A 72 10.93 14.11 -15.72
C GLY A 72 10.30 12.71 -15.69
N ILE A 73 9.97 12.18 -14.49
CA ILE A 73 9.38 10.86 -14.32
C ILE A 73 7.86 11.00 -14.21
N ARG A 74 7.13 10.30 -15.06
CA ARG A 74 5.68 10.24 -14.98
C ARG A 74 5.25 9.61 -13.66
N PHE A 75 4.31 10.24 -12.94
CA PHE A 75 3.73 9.69 -11.72
C PHE A 75 2.24 9.39 -11.94
N THR A 76 1.87 8.12 -11.85
CA THR A 76 0.49 7.67 -12.08
C THR A 76 -0.11 7.11 -10.79
N VAL A 77 -1.23 7.69 -10.38
CA VAL A 77 -2.05 7.14 -9.29
C VAL A 77 -3.02 6.14 -9.88
N LEU A 78 -2.99 4.93 -9.34
CA LEU A 78 -3.87 3.84 -9.75
C LEU A 78 -4.96 3.63 -8.68
N HIS A 79 -6.20 3.51 -9.14
CA HIS A 79 -7.32 3.09 -8.31
C HIS A 79 -7.85 1.74 -8.81
N SER A 80 -8.20 0.87 -7.88
CA SER A 80 -8.96 -0.34 -8.22
C SER A 80 -10.40 0.04 -8.57
N PRO A 81 -11.07 -0.68 -9.48
CA PRO A 81 -12.51 -0.57 -9.64
C PRO A 81 -13.31 -0.93 -8.37
N LYS A 82 -12.67 -1.58 -7.40
CA LYS A 82 -13.27 -1.92 -6.10
C LYS A 82 -12.65 -1.11 -4.97
N THR A 83 -13.51 -0.60 -4.10
CA THR A 83 -13.14 0.01 -2.82
C THR A 83 -13.07 -1.04 -1.71
N TYR A 84 -12.61 -0.65 -0.49
CA TYR A 84 -12.69 -1.54 0.66
C TYR A 84 -14.15 -1.86 1.02
N GLU A 85 -15.05 -0.90 0.92
CA GLU A 85 -16.48 -1.09 1.14
C GLU A 85 -17.06 -2.16 0.21
N ASP A 86 -16.75 -2.11 -1.08
CA ASP A 86 -17.17 -3.14 -2.03
C ASP A 86 -16.65 -4.52 -1.66
N VAL A 87 -15.38 -4.59 -1.22
CA VAL A 87 -14.75 -5.85 -0.82
C VAL A 87 -15.33 -6.38 0.49
N PHE A 88 -15.63 -5.50 1.45
CA PHE A 88 -16.26 -5.86 2.73
C PHE A 88 -17.61 -6.54 2.51
N HIS A 89 -18.44 -5.99 1.63
CA HIS A 89 -19.79 -6.48 1.33
C HIS A 89 -19.83 -7.65 0.32
N GLN A 90 -18.70 -7.93 -0.34
CA GLN A 90 -18.63 -9.03 -1.30
C GLN A 90 -18.90 -10.37 -0.60
N THR A 91 -19.69 -11.24 -1.25
CA THR A 91 -20.03 -12.55 -0.69
C THR A 91 -19.12 -13.66 -1.19
N PHE A 92 -18.85 -14.64 -0.32
CA PHE A 92 -18.19 -15.88 -0.73
C PHE A 92 -19.13 -16.72 -1.59
N LYS A 93 -18.60 -17.21 -2.71
CA LYS A 93 -19.34 -18.07 -3.65
C LYS A 93 -19.06 -19.56 -3.46
N ARG A 94 -18.14 -19.94 -2.56
CA ARG A 94 -17.70 -21.34 -2.34
C ARG A 94 -17.14 -21.53 -0.93
N GLY A 95 -17.01 -22.78 -0.52
CA GLY A 95 -16.39 -23.19 0.74
C GLY A 95 -17.28 -22.97 1.97
N LYS A 96 -16.71 -23.13 3.16
CA LYS A 96 -17.43 -23.04 4.45
C LYS A 96 -18.10 -21.69 4.75
N ASN A 97 -17.66 -20.64 4.07
CA ASN A 97 -18.24 -19.29 4.20
C ASN A 97 -19.17 -18.93 3.04
N ASN A 98 -19.58 -19.89 2.21
CA ASN A 98 -20.49 -19.63 1.09
C ASN A 98 -21.73 -18.85 1.54
N GLY A 99 -22.07 -17.80 0.80
CA GLY A 99 -23.18 -16.89 1.11
C GLY A 99 -22.89 -15.83 2.19
N LYS A 100 -21.78 -15.94 2.95
CA LYS A 100 -21.37 -14.90 3.93
C LYS A 100 -20.67 -13.75 3.23
N LYS A 101 -20.87 -12.53 3.74
CA LYS A 101 -20.07 -11.37 3.37
C LYS A 101 -18.61 -11.56 3.83
N TYR A 102 -17.65 -10.97 3.12
CA TYR A 102 -16.23 -11.07 3.51
C TYR A 102 -15.99 -10.49 4.91
N GLY A 103 -16.57 -9.32 5.20
CA GLY A 103 -16.35 -8.63 6.46
C GLY A 103 -14.95 -8.01 6.54
N PHE A 104 -14.43 -7.87 7.76
CA PHE A 104 -13.14 -7.24 7.98
C PHE A 104 -11.98 -8.04 7.38
N ALA A 105 -10.95 -7.31 6.93
CA ALA A 105 -9.78 -7.89 6.29
C ALA A 105 -9.01 -8.78 7.27
N ARG A 106 -8.62 -9.97 6.83
CA ARG A 106 -7.84 -10.91 7.62
C ARG A 106 -6.35 -10.76 7.34
N ALA A 107 -5.54 -11.00 8.34
CA ALA A 107 -4.09 -10.94 8.24
C ALA A 107 -3.52 -11.89 7.18
N ARG A 108 -3.99 -13.13 7.12
CA ARG A 108 -3.61 -14.09 6.07
C ARG A 108 -4.58 -13.97 4.91
N GLY A 109 -4.06 -13.63 3.71
CA GLY A 109 -4.88 -13.48 2.52
C GLY A 109 -5.75 -12.23 2.54
N CYS A 110 -5.15 -11.08 2.86
CA CYS A 110 -5.84 -9.78 2.89
C CYS A 110 -6.60 -9.53 1.58
N PHE A 111 -7.91 -9.47 1.65
CA PHE A 111 -8.79 -9.24 0.51
C PHE A 111 -8.55 -7.87 -0.13
N VAL A 112 -8.27 -6.85 0.68
CA VAL A 112 -7.94 -5.51 0.20
C VAL A 112 -6.67 -5.52 -0.66
N ASN A 113 -5.63 -6.23 -0.21
CA ASN A 113 -4.43 -6.39 -1.03
C ASN A 113 -4.73 -7.06 -2.37
N ARG A 114 -5.50 -8.15 -2.34
CA ARG A 114 -5.83 -8.93 -3.54
C ARG A 114 -6.69 -8.15 -4.53
N GLU A 115 -7.79 -7.54 -4.03
CA GLU A 115 -8.80 -6.90 -4.89
C GLU A 115 -8.44 -5.45 -5.20
N CYS A 116 -8.00 -4.68 -4.18
CA CYS A 116 -7.77 -3.24 -4.35
C CYS A 116 -6.34 -2.91 -4.82
N LYS A 117 -5.29 -3.60 -4.32
CA LYS A 117 -3.91 -3.31 -4.75
C LYS A 117 -3.51 -4.09 -5.99
N LEU A 118 -3.51 -5.42 -5.91
CA LEU A 118 -3.11 -6.26 -7.04
C LEU A 118 -4.09 -6.16 -8.20
N GLY A 119 -5.38 -5.93 -7.92
CA GLY A 119 -6.39 -5.66 -8.94
C GLY A 119 -6.08 -4.44 -9.79
N ALA A 120 -5.68 -3.33 -9.16
CA ALA A 120 -5.28 -2.10 -9.84
C ALA A 120 -4.04 -2.31 -10.73
N PHE A 121 -3.00 -3.02 -10.23
CA PHE A 121 -1.82 -3.37 -11.05
C PHE A 121 -2.15 -4.28 -12.21
N LYS A 122 -3.05 -5.24 -12.04
CA LYS A 122 -3.49 -6.13 -13.12
C LYS A 122 -4.17 -5.34 -14.23
N GLU A 123 -5.05 -4.42 -13.87
CA GLU A 123 -5.73 -3.55 -14.83
C GLU A 123 -4.73 -2.62 -15.53
N TYR A 124 -3.82 -1.99 -14.78
CA TYR A 124 -2.75 -1.17 -15.34
C TYR A 124 -1.92 -1.96 -16.38
N LYS A 125 -1.48 -3.20 -16.03
CA LYS A 125 -0.72 -4.06 -16.97
C LYS A 125 -1.50 -4.34 -18.24
N ARG A 126 -2.81 -4.61 -18.15
CA ARG A 126 -3.68 -4.93 -19.30
C ARG A 126 -3.80 -3.77 -20.29
N GLN A 127 -3.67 -2.52 -19.80
CA GLN A 127 -3.78 -1.31 -20.61
C GLN A 127 -2.46 -0.91 -21.31
N GLN A 128 -1.36 -1.60 -21.02
CA GLN A 128 -0.07 -1.28 -21.64
C GLN A 128 0.15 -2.04 -22.92
N GLU A 129 0.64 -1.35 -23.94
CA GLU A 129 1.02 -1.95 -25.22
C GLU A 129 2.45 -2.53 -25.18
N SER A 130 3.31 -1.98 -24.32
CA SER A 130 4.71 -2.38 -24.17
C SER A 130 4.88 -3.43 -23.06
N SER A 131 5.92 -4.23 -23.17
CA SER A 131 6.39 -5.05 -22.06
C SER A 131 6.86 -4.17 -20.91
N ILE A 132 6.50 -4.53 -19.67
CA ILE A 132 6.88 -3.77 -18.49
C ILE A 132 7.92 -4.53 -17.68
N VAL A 133 8.97 -3.82 -17.27
CA VAL A 133 9.88 -4.22 -16.21
C VAL A 133 9.55 -3.43 -14.97
N PHE A 134 9.16 -4.11 -13.89
CA PHE A 134 8.86 -3.48 -12.61
C PHE A 134 10.11 -3.40 -11.72
N TYR A 135 10.39 -2.24 -11.20
CA TYR A 135 11.31 -2.08 -10.08
C TYR A 135 10.53 -2.21 -8.77
N ILE A 136 10.91 -3.18 -7.96
CA ILE A 136 10.25 -3.54 -6.70
C ILE A 136 11.16 -3.14 -5.53
N GLY A 137 10.62 -2.38 -4.58
CA GLY A 137 11.34 -1.95 -3.37
C GLY A 137 11.51 -3.11 -2.38
N ILE A 138 12.55 -3.91 -2.59
CA ILE A 138 12.99 -4.96 -1.68
C ILE A 138 14.47 -4.73 -1.42
N ALA A 139 14.86 -4.60 -0.15
CA ALA A 139 16.24 -4.31 0.24
C ALA A 139 17.16 -5.53 0.05
N ALA A 140 18.46 -5.29 -0.02
CA ALA A 140 19.48 -6.33 -0.24
C ALA A 140 19.53 -7.37 0.89
N ASP A 141 19.16 -6.97 2.10
CA ASP A 141 19.10 -7.81 3.30
C ASP A 141 17.76 -8.55 3.50
N GLU A 142 16.93 -8.64 2.46
CA GLU A 142 15.65 -9.38 2.47
C GLU A 142 15.65 -10.61 1.51
N PRO A 143 16.55 -11.58 1.65
CA PRO A 143 16.77 -12.64 0.64
C PRO A 143 15.51 -13.45 0.33
N LYS A 144 14.71 -13.80 1.35
CA LYS A 144 13.46 -14.56 1.17
C LYS A 144 12.39 -13.82 0.36
N ARG A 145 12.45 -12.49 0.28
CA ARG A 145 11.57 -11.70 -0.57
C ARG A 145 12.12 -11.61 -1.99
N LEU A 146 13.44 -11.46 -2.13
CA LEU A 146 14.14 -11.41 -3.42
C LEU A 146 13.94 -12.70 -4.22
N GLU A 147 13.99 -13.88 -3.58
CA GLU A 147 13.74 -15.18 -4.21
C GLU A 147 12.35 -15.31 -4.87
N ARG A 148 11.39 -14.46 -4.49
CA ARG A 148 10.03 -14.48 -5.02
C ARG A 148 9.83 -13.59 -6.25
N LEU A 149 10.82 -12.80 -6.60
CA LEU A 149 10.74 -11.93 -7.77
C LEU A 149 10.78 -12.76 -9.07
N ASN A 150 9.97 -12.34 -10.01
CA ASN A 150 10.10 -12.82 -11.38
C ASN A 150 11.25 -12.07 -12.08
N ASN A 151 12.45 -12.61 -12.06
CA ASN A 151 13.67 -12.00 -12.57
C ASN A 151 13.63 -11.59 -14.07
N LYS A 152 12.57 -11.96 -14.80
CA LYS A 152 12.37 -11.49 -16.19
C LYS A 152 11.64 -10.15 -16.25
N THR A 153 10.76 -9.88 -15.28
CA THR A 153 9.88 -8.70 -15.30
C THR A 153 9.88 -7.90 -14.00
N GLU A 154 10.59 -8.38 -12.98
CA GLU A 154 10.66 -7.76 -11.65
C GLU A 154 12.11 -7.71 -11.19
N ILE A 155 12.60 -6.52 -10.89
CA ILE A 155 13.99 -6.27 -10.51
C ILE A 155 14.00 -5.46 -9.20
N SER A 156 14.86 -5.84 -8.24
CA SER A 156 15.19 -4.97 -7.13
C SER A 156 16.47 -4.19 -7.43
N LEU A 157 16.34 -2.88 -7.62
CA LEU A 157 17.52 -2.00 -7.73
C LEU A 157 18.26 -1.88 -6.41
N LEU A 158 17.55 -1.98 -5.27
CA LEU A 158 18.19 -1.95 -3.96
C LEU A 158 19.13 -3.16 -3.79
N ALA A 159 18.67 -4.36 -4.16
CA ALA A 159 19.52 -5.55 -4.13
C ALA A 159 20.67 -5.46 -5.16
N LYS A 160 20.41 -4.96 -6.37
CA LYS A 160 21.43 -4.75 -7.42
C LYS A 160 22.59 -3.89 -6.94
N TYR A 161 22.31 -2.87 -6.13
CA TYR A 161 23.30 -1.92 -5.62
C TYR A 161 23.67 -2.13 -4.15
N GLY A 162 23.31 -3.27 -3.55
CA GLY A 162 23.66 -3.63 -2.17
C GLY A 162 23.06 -2.74 -1.09
N ILE A 163 21.93 -2.09 -1.36
CA ILE A 163 21.27 -1.16 -0.44
C ILE A 163 20.38 -1.94 0.54
N THR A 164 20.70 -1.83 1.82
CA THR A 164 19.96 -2.46 2.92
C THR A 164 18.72 -1.65 3.31
N GLU A 165 17.84 -2.22 4.16
CA GLU A 165 16.68 -1.49 4.73
C GLU A 165 17.11 -0.22 5.49
N LYS A 166 18.26 -0.27 6.18
CA LYS A 166 18.84 0.87 6.88
C LYS A 166 19.29 1.95 5.90
N ASP A 167 20.04 1.55 4.86
CA ASP A 167 20.53 2.48 3.83
C ASP A 167 19.37 3.13 3.09
N ALA A 168 18.31 2.38 2.78
CA ALA A 168 17.08 2.90 2.17
C ALA A 168 16.41 3.97 3.03
N LEU A 169 16.34 3.76 4.35
CA LEU A 169 15.81 4.74 5.28
C LEU A 169 16.65 6.03 5.31
N ASP A 170 17.97 5.88 5.39
CA ASP A 170 18.91 7.01 5.46
C ASP A 170 18.94 7.78 4.12
N LEU A 171 18.84 7.08 3.01
CA LEU A 171 18.72 7.69 1.67
C LEU A 171 17.45 8.55 1.56
N CYS A 172 16.30 8.06 2.03
CA CYS A 172 15.07 8.83 2.06
C CYS A 172 15.15 10.06 2.96
N LYS A 173 15.74 9.93 4.16
CA LYS A 173 15.94 11.06 5.08
C LYS A 173 16.83 12.13 4.45
N LYS A 174 17.98 11.74 3.88
CA LYS A 174 18.94 12.66 3.25
C LYS A 174 18.32 13.47 2.11
N ASN A 175 17.33 12.92 1.42
CA ASN A 175 16.64 13.59 0.32
C ASN A 175 15.32 14.27 0.73
N ASN A 176 14.99 14.33 2.02
CA ASN A 176 13.71 14.82 2.53
C ASN A 176 12.47 14.14 1.91
N LEU A 177 12.62 12.85 1.57
CA LEU A 177 11.59 12.01 0.96
C LEU A 177 11.23 10.81 1.83
N LEU A 178 11.26 10.98 3.14
CA LEU A 178 10.73 9.99 4.08
C LEU A 178 9.30 10.38 4.48
N SER A 179 8.35 9.47 4.29
CA SER A 179 6.97 9.69 4.69
C SER A 179 6.87 9.98 6.20
N PRO A 180 6.10 11.00 6.63
CA PRO A 180 5.87 11.32 8.05
C PRO A 180 5.29 10.15 8.84
N VAL A 181 4.65 9.19 8.18
CA VAL A 181 4.10 8.00 8.83
C VAL A 181 5.14 7.22 9.64
N TYR A 182 6.43 7.30 9.27
CA TYR A 182 7.51 6.64 10.01
C TYR A 182 7.80 7.23 11.39
N GLY A 183 7.26 8.42 11.71
CA GLY A 183 7.24 8.97 13.08
C GLY A 183 6.19 8.30 13.97
N ILE A 184 5.18 7.68 13.38
CA ILE A 184 4.03 7.07 14.07
C ILE A 184 4.12 5.54 13.99
N SER A 185 4.45 5.01 12.80
CA SER A 185 4.46 3.59 12.44
C SER A 185 5.81 3.16 11.87
N ARG A 186 6.09 1.87 11.90
CA ARG A 186 7.25 1.28 11.20
C ARG A 186 6.97 0.98 9.72
N ARG A 187 5.74 1.17 9.27
CA ARG A 187 5.28 0.85 7.91
C ARG A 187 4.17 1.80 7.48
N ASN A 188 4.02 1.96 6.20
CA ASN A 188 2.85 2.56 5.57
C ASN A 188 1.77 1.50 5.30
N GLY A 189 0.53 1.91 5.13
CA GLY A 189 -0.59 1.03 4.77
C GLY A 189 -1.94 1.66 5.05
N CYS A 190 -2.99 0.86 4.85
CA CYS A 190 -4.34 1.28 5.13
C CYS A 190 -4.54 1.52 6.64
N TRP A 191 -5.26 2.58 7.03
CA TRP A 191 -5.54 2.89 8.43
C TRP A 191 -6.41 1.82 9.11
N PHE A 192 -7.17 1.04 8.35
CA PHE A 192 -7.98 -0.09 8.81
C PHE A 192 -7.28 -1.46 8.69
N CYS A 193 -5.96 -1.48 8.56
CA CYS A 193 -5.22 -2.74 8.41
C CYS A 193 -5.25 -3.56 9.70
N PRO A 194 -5.49 -4.89 9.65
CA PRO A 194 -5.49 -5.74 10.85
C PRO A 194 -4.14 -5.80 11.59
N TYR A 195 -3.07 -5.35 10.96
CA TYR A 195 -1.73 -5.25 11.58
C TYR A 195 -1.43 -3.87 12.17
N THR A 196 -2.38 -2.92 12.10
CA THR A 196 -2.19 -1.58 12.68
C THR A 196 -2.07 -1.67 14.19
N LYS A 197 -1.08 -0.98 14.75
CA LYS A 197 -0.80 -0.99 16.19
C LYS A 197 -1.63 0.05 16.94
N ASP A 198 -1.80 -0.14 18.24
CA ASP A 198 -2.58 0.77 19.10
C ASP A 198 -2.16 2.23 18.98
N LYS A 199 -0.84 2.51 18.94
CA LYS A 199 -0.32 3.87 18.73
C LYS A 199 -0.82 4.50 17.43
N GLU A 200 -0.83 3.73 16.36
CA GLU A 200 -1.27 4.15 15.02
C GLU A 200 -2.78 4.38 15.00
N LEU A 201 -3.56 3.44 15.56
CA LEU A 201 -5.01 3.56 15.66
C LEU A 201 -5.43 4.73 16.54
N LEU A 202 -4.76 4.93 17.68
CA LEU A 202 -5.03 6.07 18.55
C LEU A 202 -4.73 7.40 17.86
N HIS A 203 -3.64 7.47 17.08
CA HIS A 203 -3.32 8.64 16.28
C HIS A 203 -4.41 8.91 15.24
N PHE A 204 -4.86 7.88 14.51
CA PHE A 204 -5.94 8.00 13.53
C PHE A 204 -7.25 8.45 14.18
N LEU A 205 -7.64 7.81 15.30
CA LEU A 205 -8.87 8.11 16.03
C LEU A 205 -8.96 9.56 16.52
N LYS A 206 -7.84 10.17 16.93
CA LYS A 206 -7.81 11.56 17.40
C LYS A 206 -8.26 12.56 16.33
N ASN A 207 -7.98 12.27 15.07
CA ASN A 207 -8.20 13.20 13.97
C ASN A 207 -9.33 12.75 13.01
N ASN A 208 -9.70 11.47 13.04
CA ASN A 208 -10.58 10.84 12.06
C ASN A 208 -11.62 9.92 12.73
N SER A 209 -12.14 10.29 13.90
CA SER A 209 -13.08 9.47 14.67
C SER A 209 -14.33 9.10 13.87
N ASN A 210 -14.91 10.06 13.17
CA ASN A 210 -16.12 9.84 12.36
C ASN A 210 -15.91 8.81 11.25
N THR A 211 -14.72 8.83 10.63
CA THR A 211 -14.37 7.82 9.59
C THR A 211 -14.22 6.43 10.23
N PHE A 212 -13.65 6.36 11.44
CA PHE A 212 -13.52 5.09 12.16
C PHE A 212 -14.89 4.55 12.61
N ASP A 213 -15.84 5.43 12.97
CA ASP A 213 -17.17 5.05 13.40
C ASP A 213 -17.97 4.30 12.32
N ARG A 214 -17.65 4.52 11.04
CA ARG A 214 -18.20 3.72 9.95
C ARG A 214 -17.85 2.23 10.06
N LEU A 215 -16.66 1.90 10.56
CA LEU A 215 -16.31 0.49 10.81
C LEU A 215 -17.16 -0.09 11.96
N ILE A 216 -17.55 0.73 12.94
CA ILE A 216 -18.44 0.33 14.03
C ILE A 216 -19.87 0.09 13.50
N GLU A 217 -20.32 0.87 12.52
CA GLU A 217 -21.59 0.57 11.86
C GLU A 217 -21.51 -0.73 11.05
N TRP A 218 -20.42 -0.98 10.34
CA TRP A 218 -20.25 -2.20 9.57
C TRP A 218 -20.15 -3.47 10.43
N GLU A 219 -19.60 -3.39 11.65
CA GLU A 219 -19.55 -4.56 12.54
C GLU A 219 -20.91 -5.05 13.01
N LYS A 220 -21.97 -4.21 12.91
CA LYS A 220 -23.36 -4.57 13.27
C LYS A 220 -24.07 -5.36 12.17
N GLU A 221 -23.48 -5.40 10.98
CA GLU A 221 -24.09 -6.12 9.86
C GLU A 221 -24.10 -7.63 10.11
N GLU A 222 -25.18 -8.26 9.66
CA GLU A 222 -25.33 -9.70 9.77
C GLU A 222 -24.55 -10.45 8.69
N ASN A 223 -24.31 -11.72 8.97
CA ASN A 223 -23.72 -12.67 8.03
C ASN A 223 -22.30 -12.32 7.55
N LEU A 224 -21.49 -11.69 8.41
CA LEU A 224 -20.08 -11.47 8.13
C LEU A 224 -19.27 -12.76 8.38
N SER A 225 -18.26 -12.99 7.56
CA SER A 225 -17.30 -14.07 7.79
C SER A 225 -16.22 -13.71 8.82
N CYS A 226 -16.04 -12.41 9.06
CA CYS A 226 -15.10 -11.86 10.04
C CYS A 226 -15.65 -10.55 10.60
N TYR A 227 -15.82 -10.50 11.91
CA TYR A 227 -16.30 -9.33 12.67
C TYR A 227 -15.15 -8.53 13.29
N ASN A 228 -13.97 -9.11 13.41
CA ASN A 228 -12.82 -8.49 14.06
C ASN A 228 -11.99 -7.69 13.07
N MET A 229 -11.71 -6.43 13.43
CA MET A 229 -10.84 -5.55 12.63
C MET A 229 -9.37 -5.97 12.72
N ASN A 230 -8.92 -6.36 13.92
CA ASN A 230 -7.62 -6.99 14.15
C ASN A 230 -7.79 -8.51 14.37
N PHE A 231 -6.82 -9.17 15.04
CA PHE A 231 -6.88 -10.62 15.26
C PHE A 231 -7.95 -11.05 16.28
N THR A 232 -8.32 -10.16 17.20
CA THR A 232 -9.11 -10.50 18.40
C THR A 232 -10.28 -9.57 18.67
N GLU A 233 -10.22 -8.30 18.23
CA GLU A 233 -11.14 -7.26 18.65
C GLU A 233 -11.96 -6.70 17.48
N ARG A 234 -13.21 -6.33 17.78
CA ARG A 234 -14.08 -5.56 16.91
C ARG A 234 -13.70 -4.08 16.92
N PRO A 235 -14.09 -3.28 15.91
CA PRO A 235 -13.87 -1.83 15.91
C PRO A 235 -14.35 -1.12 17.16
N SER A 236 -15.55 -1.44 17.66
CA SER A 236 -16.11 -0.83 18.89
C SER A 236 -15.26 -1.12 20.13
N GLU A 237 -14.81 -2.36 20.28
CA GLU A 237 -13.95 -2.80 21.40
C GLU A 237 -12.60 -2.09 21.36
N ILE A 238 -11.98 -2.01 20.19
CA ILE A 238 -10.72 -1.27 19.97
C ILE A 238 -10.88 0.19 20.36
N LYS A 239 -11.95 0.87 19.87
CA LYS A 239 -12.20 2.29 20.17
C LYS A 239 -12.40 2.51 21.67
N ALA A 240 -13.21 1.69 22.31
CA ALA A 240 -13.49 1.79 23.75
C ALA A 240 -12.20 1.62 24.58
N ARG A 241 -11.40 0.59 24.31
CA ARG A 241 -10.13 0.30 24.99
C ARG A 241 -9.14 1.45 24.81
N LEU A 242 -8.87 1.89 23.59
CA LEU A 242 -7.89 2.93 23.32
C LEU A 242 -8.24 4.28 23.94
N LEU A 243 -9.54 4.62 24.03
CA LEU A 243 -9.98 5.86 24.65
C LEU A 243 -9.94 5.78 26.19
N SER A 244 -10.20 4.60 26.80
CA SER A 244 -10.07 4.41 28.25
C SER A 244 -8.60 4.47 28.69
N ASP A 245 -7.70 3.77 28.01
CA ASP A 245 -6.28 3.75 28.32
C ASP A 245 -5.61 5.12 28.20
N ASN A 246 -6.10 5.96 27.27
CA ASN A 246 -5.59 7.32 27.08
C ASN A 246 -6.06 8.28 28.18
N ARG A 247 -7.21 8.01 28.85
CA ARG A 247 -7.68 8.79 30.03
C ARG A 247 -6.87 8.48 31.27
N ASN A 248 -6.44 7.24 31.44
CA ASN A 248 -5.67 6.80 32.61
C ASN A 248 -4.18 7.19 32.58
N LYS A 249 -3.69 7.73 31.45
CA LYS A 249 -2.30 8.17 31.26
C LYS A 249 -2.12 9.70 31.31
N LYS A 250 -3.19 10.45 31.54
CA LYS A 250 -3.19 11.90 31.81
C LYS A 250 -3.35 12.16 33.28
#